data_80ad695ec9fa75fd1084069d3331d9be
#
_entry.id   80ad695ec9fa75fd1084069d3331d9be
#
_cell.length_a   1.000
_cell.length_b   1.000
_cell.length_c   1.000
_cell.angle_alpha   90.00
_cell.angle_beta   90.00
_cell.angle_gamma   90.00
#
_symmetry.space_group_name_H-M   'P 1'
#
loop_
_entity.id
_entity.type
_entity.pdbx_description
1 polymer ?
#
loop_
_entity_poly.entity_id
_entity_poly.type
_entity_poly.pdbx_seq_one_letter_code
_entity_poly.pdbx_strand_id
1 'polypeptide(L)'
;MLPEPRTTAIFGSYVLTEAEGAQAVLRDHWVLIEGRRIAAITPTRPEAALVLDRPGRFLLPGLINLHNHCFSEMLARTHTEDGAGRKNNKSIVYTVLMPLSRRGLDLYTPEERMAVARLGVLQLLKGGNATVMEPFRNGLPEMFAAAEEMGLRFYGAPYLFSTADAQAGADGVVRYAGDDGAADLAAWNDLHATWEGRDHGRIRLAMSPHATDTCGPDLLRTATARARELGVPNTIHVAQSPGEVATIRARHGRTPAEYLDWLGVLGPDLLAAHCVDCSGDDLALMARRGATVLNCPRVFARAGTVASFAHFRAHGLRTVIGTDGYNLDLLGELQAAAIISKTTAASATVATAPELIDAVTRDAAAAIGRDDLGTLRPGAAADITAIDIGHPHLQPLFEPRRALVWLANRADVDVVMVDGRLLVEGGRHLFADEAAITAAGAAAIGKIWALPEAQAAFAG
;
A
#
# COMPACT_ATOMS: atom_id res chain seq x y z
N MET A 1 -17.88 -14.46 11.01
CA MET A 1 -16.47 -14.74 11.41
C MET A 1 -15.86 -15.67 10.37
N LEU A 2 -14.64 -15.43 9.96
CA LEU A 2 -13.89 -16.33 9.09
C LEU A 2 -13.58 -17.64 9.83
N PRO A 3 -13.51 -18.78 9.12
CA PRO A 3 -13.16 -20.05 9.74
C PRO A 3 -11.76 -20.05 10.31
N GLU A 4 -11.50 -20.86 11.34
CA GLU A 4 -10.14 -21.07 11.83
C GLU A 4 -9.27 -21.75 10.77
N PRO A 5 -7.95 -21.44 10.74
CA PRO A 5 -7.03 -22.06 9.80
C PRO A 5 -6.98 -23.59 9.98
N ARG A 6 -7.03 -24.32 8.85
CA ARG A 6 -6.86 -25.78 8.81
C ARG A 6 -5.43 -26.12 8.43
N THR A 7 -4.96 -27.32 8.80
CA THR A 7 -3.74 -27.85 8.21
C THR A 7 -3.94 -27.93 6.69
N THR A 8 -3.14 -27.19 5.96
CA THR A 8 -3.28 -27.03 4.50
C THR A 8 -1.96 -27.35 3.81
N ALA A 9 -2.03 -28.12 2.73
CA ALA A 9 -0.91 -28.35 1.82
C ALA A 9 -1.21 -27.71 0.46
N ILE A 10 -0.34 -26.82 -0.01
CA ILE A 10 -0.46 -26.20 -1.33
C ILE A 10 0.71 -26.59 -2.22
N PHE A 11 0.43 -27.09 -3.41
CA PHE A 11 1.43 -27.43 -4.42
C PHE A 11 1.80 -26.20 -5.25
N GLY A 12 3.10 -25.99 -5.46
CA GLY A 12 3.64 -25.01 -6.39
C GLY A 12 4.57 -25.65 -7.41
N SER A 13 4.26 -25.48 -8.70
CA SER A 13 5.22 -25.79 -9.77
C SER A 13 6.48 -24.96 -9.62
N TYR A 14 6.34 -23.79 -9.03
CA TYR A 14 7.45 -22.95 -8.53
C TYR A 14 7.08 -22.39 -7.16
N VAL A 15 8.06 -22.31 -6.26
CA VAL A 15 7.92 -21.74 -4.92
C VAL A 15 9.05 -20.74 -4.70
N LEU A 16 8.71 -19.47 -4.51
CA LEU A 16 9.68 -18.45 -4.14
C LEU A 16 9.96 -18.55 -2.65
N THR A 17 11.17 -18.89 -2.30
CA THR A 17 11.65 -19.00 -0.92
C THR A 17 12.97 -18.23 -0.75
N GLU A 18 13.64 -18.45 0.35
CA GLU A 18 14.93 -17.86 0.68
C GLU A 18 15.96 -18.96 0.95
N ALA A 19 17.14 -18.80 0.36
CA ALA A 19 18.32 -19.61 0.66
C ALA A 19 19.52 -18.68 0.83
N GLU A 20 20.27 -18.86 1.93
CA GLU A 20 21.47 -18.05 2.23
C GLU A 20 21.24 -16.54 2.19
N GLY A 21 20.05 -16.08 2.61
CA GLY A 21 19.68 -14.65 2.63
C GLY A 21 19.29 -14.06 1.28
N ALA A 22 19.19 -14.88 0.22
CA ALA A 22 18.77 -14.45 -1.11
C ALA A 22 17.53 -15.21 -1.59
N GLN A 23 16.79 -14.63 -2.55
CA GLN A 23 15.68 -15.31 -3.19
C GLN A 23 16.13 -16.59 -3.88
N ALA A 24 15.41 -17.68 -3.63
CA ALA A 24 15.55 -18.97 -4.30
C ALA A 24 14.19 -19.40 -4.87
N VAL A 25 14.22 -20.10 -6.00
CA VAL A 25 13.01 -20.67 -6.61
C VAL A 25 13.14 -22.18 -6.63
N LEU A 26 12.29 -22.86 -5.87
CA LEU A 26 12.17 -24.30 -5.87
C LEU A 26 11.16 -24.73 -6.94
N ARG A 27 11.36 -25.93 -7.52
CA ARG A 27 10.42 -26.52 -8.48
C ARG A 27 9.71 -27.69 -7.85
N ASP A 28 8.40 -27.81 -8.10
CA ASP A 28 7.57 -28.95 -7.71
C ASP A 28 7.64 -29.24 -6.21
N HIS A 29 7.36 -28.20 -5.41
CA HIS A 29 7.36 -28.30 -3.95
C HIS A 29 5.99 -28.03 -3.37
N TRP A 30 5.75 -28.60 -2.21
CA TRP A 30 4.61 -28.36 -1.35
C TRP A 30 4.97 -27.38 -0.25
N VAL A 31 4.08 -26.48 0.07
CA VAL A 31 4.11 -25.67 1.29
C VAL A 31 3.07 -26.25 2.25
N LEU A 32 3.51 -26.75 3.39
CA LEU A 32 2.63 -27.23 4.47
C LEU A 32 2.40 -26.09 5.45
N ILE A 33 1.13 -25.84 5.74
CA ILE A 33 0.67 -24.84 6.70
C ILE A 33 0.00 -25.55 7.88
N GLU A 34 0.42 -25.21 9.08
CA GLU A 34 -0.21 -25.64 10.33
C GLU A 34 -0.66 -24.42 11.12
N GLY A 35 -1.98 -24.31 11.31
CA GLY A 35 -2.57 -23.12 11.88
C GLY A 35 -2.23 -21.86 11.07
N ARG A 36 -1.52 -20.91 11.69
CA ARG A 36 -1.19 -19.60 11.09
C ARG A 36 0.24 -19.52 10.53
N ARG A 37 0.99 -20.64 10.55
CA ARG A 37 2.41 -20.67 10.20
C ARG A 37 2.72 -21.69 9.12
N ILE A 38 3.74 -21.38 8.34
CA ILE A 38 4.36 -22.35 7.44
C ILE A 38 5.12 -23.37 8.29
N ALA A 39 4.75 -24.64 8.20
CA ALA A 39 5.39 -25.73 8.91
C ALA A 39 6.60 -26.28 8.14
N ALA A 40 6.44 -26.48 6.83
CA ALA A 40 7.49 -27.04 5.98
C ALA A 40 7.34 -26.63 4.51
N ILE A 41 8.47 -26.69 3.78
CA ILE A 41 8.50 -26.69 2.32
C ILE A 41 9.20 -28.00 1.91
N THR A 42 8.53 -28.87 1.14
CA THR A 42 8.97 -30.24 0.87
C THR A 42 8.66 -30.67 -0.55
N PRO A 43 9.52 -31.48 -1.19
CA PRO A 43 9.20 -32.05 -2.49
C PRO A 43 8.16 -33.19 -2.42
N THR A 44 7.95 -33.75 -1.23
CA THR A 44 6.98 -34.85 -1.02
C THR A 44 5.67 -34.30 -0.53
N ARG A 45 4.54 -34.75 -1.10
CA ARG A 45 3.19 -34.40 -0.69
C ARG A 45 2.96 -34.72 0.79
N PRO A 46 2.70 -33.70 1.64
CA PRO A 46 2.42 -33.93 3.06
C PRO A 46 0.93 -34.32 3.26
N GLU A 47 0.64 -34.91 4.41
CA GLU A 47 -0.74 -35.08 4.87
C GLU A 47 -1.29 -33.73 5.36
N ALA A 48 -2.53 -33.39 4.94
CA ALA A 48 -3.20 -32.18 5.37
C ALA A 48 -4.74 -32.34 5.28
N ALA A 49 -5.46 -31.56 6.09
CA ALA A 49 -6.93 -31.55 6.07
C ALA A 49 -7.50 -30.88 4.81
N LEU A 50 -6.73 -29.94 4.23
CA LEU A 50 -7.03 -29.32 2.94
C LEU A 50 -5.79 -29.46 2.03
N VAL A 51 -6.02 -29.94 0.82
CA VAL A 51 -4.95 -30.14 -0.17
C VAL A 51 -5.30 -29.39 -1.45
N LEU A 52 -4.47 -28.40 -1.80
CA LEU A 52 -4.57 -27.63 -3.02
C LEU A 52 -3.57 -28.19 -4.05
N ASP A 53 -3.89 -29.35 -4.61
CA ASP A 53 -3.06 -30.09 -5.55
C ASP A 53 -3.41 -29.69 -7.00
N ARG A 54 -2.90 -28.53 -7.42
CA ARG A 54 -3.07 -28.04 -8.78
C ARG A 54 -1.72 -27.60 -9.34
N PRO A 55 -1.18 -28.26 -10.38
CA PRO A 55 0.01 -27.79 -11.08
C PRO A 55 -0.26 -26.45 -11.78
N GLY A 56 0.82 -25.78 -12.17
CA GLY A 56 0.72 -24.47 -12.85
C GLY A 56 0.54 -23.28 -11.90
N ARG A 57 0.97 -23.41 -10.62
CA ARG A 57 1.03 -22.29 -9.67
C ARG A 57 2.47 -21.85 -9.40
N PHE A 58 2.69 -20.55 -9.35
CA PHE A 58 3.89 -19.96 -8.77
C PHE A 58 3.52 -19.38 -7.40
N LEU A 59 4.02 -20.00 -6.34
CA LEU A 59 3.76 -19.58 -4.96
C LEU A 59 4.78 -18.51 -4.54
N LEU A 60 4.26 -17.42 -4.02
CA LEU A 60 4.98 -16.26 -3.53
C LEU A 60 4.61 -16.01 -2.06
N PRO A 61 5.49 -15.35 -1.26
CA PRO A 61 5.01 -14.69 -0.05
C PRO A 61 3.84 -13.77 -0.39
N GLY A 62 2.87 -13.68 0.50
CA GLY A 62 1.76 -12.75 0.34
C GLY A 62 2.27 -11.33 0.06
N LEU A 63 1.77 -10.70 -0.99
CA LEU A 63 2.24 -9.38 -1.41
C LEU A 63 1.89 -8.33 -0.35
N ILE A 64 2.80 -7.38 -0.14
CA ILE A 64 2.72 -6.33 0.88
C ILE A 64 2.66 -4.97 0.19
N ASN A 65 1.56 -4.26 0.37
CA ASN A 65 1.29 -2.93 -0.18
C ASN A 65 1.27 -1.90 0.96
N LEU A 66 2.35 -1.16 1.14
CA LEU A 66 2.48 -0.23 2.26
C LEU A 66 1.97 1.19 1.99
N HIS A 67 1.41 1.43 0.81
CA HIS A 67 0.78 2.71 0.50
C HIS A 67 -0.31 2.53 -0.54
N ASN A 68 -1.55 2.68 -0.12
CA ASN A 68 -2.71 2.68 -1.00
C ASN A 68 -3.84 3.51 -0.40
N HIS A 69 -4.83 3.85 -1.22
CA HIS A 69 -5.99 4.62 -0.83
C HIS A 69 -7.27 3.96 -1.34
N CYS A 70 -7.49 2.70 -0.94
CA CYS A 70 -8.57 1.89 -1.52
C CYS A 70 -9.97 2.45 -1.23
N PHE A 71 -10.14 3.20 -0.16
CA PHE A 71 -11.42 3.86 0.12
C PHE A 71 -11.57 5.16 -0.67
N SER A 72 -10.61 6.06 -0.56
CA SER A 72 -10.69 7.41 -1.15
C SER A 72 -10.64 7.38 -2.67
N GLU A 73 -9.85 6.48 -3.22
CA GLU A 73 -9.53 6.47 -4.65
C GLU A 73 -10.60 5.83 -5.52
N MET A 74 -11.53 5.11 -4.92
CA MET A 74 -12.74 4.72 -5.63
C MET A 74 -13.49 5.91 -6.20
N LEU A 75 -13.29 7.09 -5.61
CA LEU A 75 -13.94 8.33 -6.03
C LEU A 75 -13.37 8.91 -7.33
N ALA A 76 -12.09 8.64 -7.66
CA ALA A 76 -11.38 9.39 -8.69
C ALA A 76 -10.84 8.53 -9.84
N ARG A 77 -11.21 7.25 -9.90
CA ARG A 77 -10.58 6.19 -10.70
C ARG A 77 -10.33 6.47 -12.18
N THR A 78 -11.16 7.25 -12.81
CA THR A 78 -11.10 7.43 -14.28
C THR A 78 -11.02 8.88 -14.72
N HIS A 79 -11.14 9.83 -13.82
CA HIS A 79 -11.42 11.22 -14.19
C HIS A 79 -10.25 12.20 -13.98
N THR A 80 -9.07 11.70 -13.57
CA THR A 80 -7.95 12.58 -13.23
C THR A 80 -6.79 12.49 -14.21
N GLU A 81 -6.91 11.70 -15.27
CA GLU A 81 -5.82 11.44 -16.21
C GLU A 81 -5.45 12.69 -17.00
N ASP A 82 -6.41 13.37 -17.57
CA ASP A 82 -6.22 14.52 -18.45
C ASP A 82 -6.29 15.86 -17.72
N GLY A 83 -6.41 15.83 -16.41
CA GLY A 83 -6.55 17.02 -15.58
C GLY A 83 -5.31 17.92 -15.59
N ALA A 84 -5.51 19.22 -15.76
CA ALA A 84 -4.46 20.24 -15.79
C ALA A 84 -3.73 20.45 -14.44
N GLY A 85 -3.87 19.53 -13.48
CA GLY A 85 -3.47 19.69 -12.08
C GLY A 85 -2.00 20.07 -11.86
N ARG A 86 -1.08 19.61 -12.71
CA ARG A 86 0.34 19.96 -12.57
C ARG A 86 0.77 21.22 -13.31
N LYS A 87 0.08 21.60 -14.38
CA LYS A 87 0.46 22.77 -15.19
C LYS A 87 0.42 24.09 -14.42
N ASN A 88 -0.28 24.13 -13.28
CA ASN A 88 -0.47 25.34 -12.48
C ASN A 88 0.05 25.21 -11.04
N ASN A 89 0.98 24.31 -10.73
CA ASN A 89 1.43 24.00 -9.36
C ASN A 89 0.30 23.59 -8.38
N LYS A 90 -0.88 23.26 -8.88
CA LYS A 90 -2.00 22.85 -8.04
C LYS A 90 -2.01 21.32 -7.94
N SER A 91 -1.81 20.84 -6.72
CA SER A 91 -1.97 19.40 -6.45
C SER A 91 -3.43 19.00 -6.60
N ILE A 92 -3.72 18.02 -7.47
CA ILE A 92 -5.05 17.42 -7.60
C ILE A 92 -5.55 16.85 -6.26
N VAL A 93 -4.62 16.40 -5.41
CA VAL A 93 -4.93 15.92 -4.06
C VAL A 93 -5.67 16.98 -3.26
N TYR A 94 -5.17 18.21 -3.24
CA TYR A 94 -5.75 19.30 -2.44
C TYR A 94 -6.93 19.97 -3.10
N THR A 95 -7.00 19.99 -4.43
CA THR A 95 -8.03 20.73 -5.16
C THR A 95 -9.25 19.90 -5.51
N VAL A 96 -9.12 18.57 -5.57
CA VAL A 96 -10.19 17.67 -6.01
C VAL A 96 -10.39 16.51 -5.03
N LEU A 97 -9.34 15.70 -4.80
CA LEU A 97 -9.50 14.42 -4.09
C LEU A 97 -9.89 14.61 -2.62
N MET A 98 -9.19 15.47 -1.89
CA MET A 98 -9.51 15.71 -0.47
C MET A 98 -10.88 16.35 -0.26
N PRO A 99 -11.30 17.39 -1.02
CA PRO A 99 -12.64 17.93 -0.93
C PRO A 99 -13.72 16.89 -1.21
N LEU A 100 -13.58 16.10 -2.28
CA LEU A 100 -14.56 15.05 -2.62
C LEU A 100 -14.58 13.92 -1.57
N SER A 101 -13.43 13.49 -1.09
CA SER A 101 -13.35 12.50 -0.02
C SER A 101 -14.04 12.94 1.24
N ARG A 102 -13.88 14.22 1.65
CA ARG A 102 -14.59 14.80 2.78
C ARG A 102 -16.10 14.82 2.55
N ARG A 103 -16.55 15.30 1.38
CA ARG A 103 -17.97 15.26 1.03
C ARG A 103 -18.53 13.85 1.05
N GLY A 104 -17.74 12.85 0.64
CA GLY A 104 -18.12 11.44 0.74
C GLY A 104 -18.35 10.99 2.17
N LEU A 105 -17.49 11.36 3.10
CA LEU A 105 -17.67 11.02 4.52
C LEU A 105 -18.97 11.60 5.09
N ASP A 106 -19.31 12.86 4.74
CA ASP A 106 -20.53 13.53 5.19
C ASP A 106 -21.80 12.94 4.54
N LEU A 107 -21.68 12.47 3.29
CA LEU A 107 -22.81 11.99 2.49
C LEU A 107 -23.15 10.52 2.74
N TYR A 108 -22.15 9.69 3.02
CA TYR A 108 -22.36 8.25 3.17
C TYR A 108 -22.95 7.88 4.53
N THR A 109 -23.94 7.00 4.52
CA THR A 109 -24.34 6.29 5.73
C THR A 109 -23.22 5.33 6.17
N PRO A 110 -23.23 4.85 7.43
CA PRO A 110 -22.27 3.82 7.87
C PRO A 110 -22.25 2.57 6.97
N GLU A 111 -23.42 2.14 6.48
CA GLU A 111 -23.57 1.00 5.57
C GLU A 111 -22.90 1.26 4.21
N GLU A 112 -23.01 2.48 3.71
CA GLU A 112 -22.37 2.90 2.45
C GLU A 112 -20.87 3.03 2.59
N ARG A 113 -20.38 3.57 3.72
CA ARG A 113 -18.95 3.55 4.02
C ARG A 113 -18.41 2.12 4.08
N MET A 114 -19.14 1.21 4.74
CA MET A 114 -18.81 -0.21 4.77
C MET A 114 -18.81 -0.83 3.37
N ALA A 115 -19.77 -0.49 2.50
CA ALA A 115 -19.83 -1.00 1.13
C ALA A 115 -18.60 -0.58 0.29
N VAL A 116 -18.18 0.69 0.41
CA VAL A 116 -16.97 1.19 -0.26
C VAL A 116 -15.71 0.52 0.31
N ALA A 117 -15.61 0.38 1.63
CA ALA A 117 -14.50 -0.29 2.29
C ALA A 117 -14.37 -1.76 1.83
N ARG A 118 -15.47 -2.50 1.83
CA ARG A 118 -15.49 -3.90 1.33
C ARG A 118 -15.07 -4.00 -0.14
N LEU A 119 -15.51 -3.07 -0.99
CA LEU A 119 -15.11 -3.04 -2.39
C LEU A 119 -13.60 -2.83 -2.55
N GLY A 120 -13.01 -1.95 -1.76
CA GLY A 120 -11.57 -1.72 -1.73
C GLY A 120 -10.80 -2.95 -1.28
N VAL A 121 -11.18 -3.53 -0.14
CA VAL A 121 -10.56 -4.74 0.42
C VAL A 121 -10.68 -5.93 -0.55
N LEU A 122 -11.84 -6.11 -1.18
CA LEU A 122 -12.05 -7.17 -2.19
C LEU A 122 -11.05 -7.04 -3.35
N GLN A 123 -10.85 -5.83 -3.86
CA GLN A 123 -9.93 -5.59 -4.96
C GLN A 123 -8.47 -5.82 -4.57
N LEU A 124 -8.08 -5.44 -3.35
CA LEU A 124 -6.75 -5.70 -2.82
C LEU A 124 -6.48 -7.20 -2.69
N LEU A 125 -7.37 -7.95 -2.05
CA LEU A 125 -7.24 -9.41 -1.92
C LEU A 125 -7.19 -10.09 -3.29
N LYS A 126 -8.10 -9.77 -4.20
CA LYS A 126 -8.10 -10.34 -5.56
C LYS A 126 -6.88 -9.92 -6.40
N GLY A 127 -6.20 -8.85 -6.02
CA GLY A 127 -4.92 -8.41 -6.59
C GLY A 127 -3.69 -9.06 -5.94
N GLY A 128 -3.87 -10.05 -5.05
CA GLY A 128 -2.78 -10.76 -4.41
C GLY A 128 -2.20 -10.09 -3.16
N ASN A 129 -2.76 -8.96 -2.71
CA ASN A 129 -2.27 -8.29 -1.52
C ASN A 129 -2.73 -9.04 -0.27
N ALA A 130 -1.79 -9.57 0.51
CA ALA A 130 -2.05 -10.20 1.79
C ALA A 130 -1.93 -9.22 2.96
N THR A 131 -1.02 -8.25 2.85
CA THR A 131 -0.79 -7.19 3.84
C THR A 131 -0.90 -5.82 3.18
N VAL A 132 -1.64 -4.92 3.83
CA VAL A 132 -1.88 -3.58 3.30
C VAL A 132 -1.75 -2.54 4.42
N MET A 133 -1.07 -1.42 4.13
CA MET A 133 -1.15 -0.21 4.93
C MET A 133 -1.96 0.83 4.16
N GLU A 134 -3.01 1.33 4.79
CA GLU A 134 -3.96 2.28 4.20
C GLU A 134 -3.95 3.59 4.97
N PRO A 135 -3.26 4.62 4.49
CA PRO A 135 -3.48 5.99 4.95
C PRO A 135 -4.87 6.49 4.51
N PHE A 136 -5.68 7.01 5.42
CA PHE A 136 -7.03 7.49 5.12
C PHE A 136 -7.46 8.58 6.10
N ARG A 137 -8.50 9.35 5.73
CA ARG A 137 -9.09 10.33 6.65
C ARG A 137 -9.63 9.64 7.89
N ASN A 138 -9.45 10.32 9.04
CA ASN A 138 -9.90 9.88 10.34
C ASN A 138 -11.40 9.54 10.35
N GLY A 139 -11.78 8.68 11.29
CA GLY A 139 -13.17 8.33 11.54
C GLY A 139 -13.75 7.27 10.60
N LEU A 140 -12.91 6.39 10.04
CA LEU A 140 -13.36 5.27 9.23
C LEU A 140 -13.14 3.91 9.93
N PRO A 141 -13.86 3.62 11.05
CA PRO A 141 -13.80 2.30 11.66
C PRO A 141 -14.27 1.20 10.69
N GLU A 142 -15.05 1.56 9.67
CA GLU A 142 -15.50 0.66 8.61
C GLU A 142 -14.35 0.04 7.81
N MET A 143 -13.21 0.74 7.68
CA MET A 143 -12.02 0.18 7.02
C MET A 143 -11.43 -1.00 7.83
N PHE A 144 -11.31 -0.83 9.15
CA PHE A 144 -10.85 -1.90 10.03
C PHE A 144 -11.84 -3.07 10.05
N ALA A 145 -13.14 -2.78 10.13
CA ALA A 145 -14.18 -3.79 10.16
C ALA A 145 -14.23 -4.60 8.85
N ALA A 146 -14.11 -3.95 7.69
CA ALA A 146 -14.07 -4.63 6.41
C ALA A 146 -12.81 -5.50 6.26
N ALA A 147 -11.65 -5.01 6.68
CA ALA A 147 -10.41 -5.78 6.66
C ALA A 147 -10.46 -7.00 7.60
N GLU A 148 -11.03 -6.85 8.82
CA GLU A 148 -11.24 -7.94 9.76
C GLU A 148 -12.21 -8.98 9.20
N GLU A 149 -13.35 -8.54 8.67
CA GLU A 149 -14.39 -9.39 8.11
C GLU A 149 -13.90 -10.22 6.90
N MET A 150 -13.16 -9.58 5.99
CA MET A 150 -12.74 -10.19 4.74
C MET A 150 -11.37 -10.89 4.80
N GLY A 151 -10.66 -10.78 5.92
CA GLY A 151 -9.44 -11.53 6.18
C GLY A 151 -8.14 -10.86 5.79
N LEU A 152 -8.14 -9.59 5.37
CA LEU A 152 -6.94 -8.86 4.99
C LEU A 152 -6.05 -8.58 6.23
N ARG A 153 -4.72 -8.77 6.13
CA ARG A 153 -3.80 -8.21 7.12
C ARG A 153 -3.68 -6.72 6.90
N PHE A 154 -4.08 -5.93 7.91
CA PHE A 154 -4.34 -4.52 7.74
C PHE A 154 -3.62 -3.65 8.76
N TYR A 155 -2.94 -2.63 8.26
CA TYR A 155 -2.38 -1.52 9.03
C TYR A 155 -3.17 -0.27 8.69
N GLY A 156 -4.18 0.06 9.48
CA GLY A 156 -4.93 1.30 9.30
C GLY A 156 -4.10 2.50 9.74
N ALA A 157 -4.01 3.51 8.90
CA ALA A 157 -3.19 4.70 9.13
C ALA A 157 -4.04 5.99 9.02
N PRO A 158 -4.93 6.26 10.00
CA PRO A 158 -5.76 7.46 9.99
C PRO A 158 -4.92 8.73 9.94
N TYR A 159 -5.25 9.65 9.03
CA TYR A 159 -4.53 10.91 8.89
C TYR A 159 -4.66 11.81 10.12
N LEU A 160 -3.57 12.48 10.42
CA LEU A 160 -3.52 13.61 11.34
C LEU A 160 -3.25 14.89 10.55
N PHE A 161 -3.97 15.95 10.86
CA PHE A 161 -3.81 17.28 10.25
C PHE A 161 -3.70 18.36 11.31
N SER A 162 -2.92 19.38 11.05
CA SER A 162 -2.92 20.64 11.83
C SER A 162 -3.86 21.69 11.22
N THR A 163 -4.74 21.31 10.34
CA THR A 163 -5.72 22.15 9.69
C THR A 163 -7.02 21.37 9.55
N ALA A 164 -8.11 21.91 10.10
CA ALA A 164 -9.44 21.31 10.00
C ALA A 164 -9.86 21.13 8.53
N ASP A 165 -9.39 22.01 7.64
CA ASP A 165 -9.58 21.98 6.21
C ASP A 165 -8.24 22.15 5.50
N ALA A 166 -7.66 21.07 5.01
CA ALA A 166 -6.50 21.12 4.15
C ALA A 166 -6.89 21.70 2.77
N GLN A 167 -7.32 22.96 2.75
CA GLN A 167 -7.61 23.69 1.53
C GLN A 167 -6.38 24.48 1.11
N ALA A 168 -5.89 24.19 -0.09
CA ALA A 168 -4.95 25.08 -0.73
C ALA A 168 -5.66 26.37 -1.11
N GLY A 169 -5.05 27.51 -0.81
CA GLY A 169 -5.49 28.80 -1.34
C GLY A 169 -5.41 28.83 -2.88
N ALA A 170 -5.89 29.89 -3.50
CA ALA A 170 -5.81 30.08 -4.95
C ALA A 170 -4.37 30.04 -5.49
N ASP A 171 -3.39 30.29 -4.62
CA ASP A 171 -1.95 30.19 -4.83
C ASP A 171 -1.38 28.78 -4.67
N GLY A 172 -2.22 27.77 -4.35
CA GLY A 172 -1.81 26.41 -4.11
C GLY A 172 -1.15 26.16 -2.75
N VAL A 173 -1.07 27.19 -1.89
CA VAL A 173 -0.42 27.07 -0.57
C VAL A 173 -1.43 26.64 0.48
N VAL A 174 -1.15 25.54 1.18
CA VAL A 174 -1.92 25.10 2.34
C VAL A 174 -1.58 25.98 3.53
N ARG A 175 -2.60 26.53 4.20
CA ARG A 175 -2.43 27.35 5.40
C ARG A 175 -2.99 26.64 6.61
N TYR A 176 -2.27 26.72 7.72
CA TYR A 176 -2.76 26.19 9.00
C TYR A 176 -3.90 27.07 9.51
N ALA A 177 -4.96 26.43 9.97
CA ALA A 177 -6.09 27.11 10.62
C ALA A 177 -5.86 27.36 12.13
N GLY A 178 -4.62 27.22 12.61
CA GLY A 178 -4.29 27.34 14.03
C GLY A 178 -4.62 26.10 14.88
N ASP A 179 -4.97 24.98 14.23
CA ASP A 179 -5.20 23.70 14.87
C ASP A 179 -3.88 22.97 15.09
N ASP A 180 -3.68 22.40 16.27
CA ASP A 180 -2.51 21.61 16.66
C ASP A 180 -2.66 20.10 16.35
N GLY A 181 -3.79 19.69 15.78
CA GLY A 181 -4.09 18.28 15.46
C GLY A 181 -4.44 17.41 16.67
N ALA A 182 -4.71 18.01 17.84
CA ALA A 182 -5.00 17.28 19.06
C ALA A 182 -6.24 16.40 18.94
N ALA A 183 -7.28 16.87 18.24
CA ALA A 183 -8.51 16.10 18.01
C ALA A 183 -8.25 14.86 17.15
N ASP A 184 -7.46 14.99 16.09
CA ASP A 184 -7.09 13.87 15.21
C ASP A 184 -6.24 12.85 15.98
N LEU A 185 -5.29 13.32 16.79
CA LEU A 185 -4.46 12.44 17.61
C LEU A 185 -5.28 11.71 18.70
N ALA A 186 -6.27 12.37 19.30
CA ALA A 186 -7.20 11.74 20.23
C ALA A 186 -8.02 10.63 19.53
N ALA A 187 -8.60 10.93 18.37
CA ALA A 187 -9.34 9.96 17.56
C ALA A 187 -8.45 8.77 17.14
N TRP A 188 -7.18 9.02 16.78
CA TRP A 188 -6.22 7.97 16.50
C TRP A 188 -5.97 7.07 17.73
N ASN A 189 -5.81 7.65 18.92
CA ASN A 189 -5.62 6.87 20.16
C ASN A 189 -6.85 5.99 20.46
N ASP A 190 -8.07 6.47 20.24
CA ASP A 190 -9.30 5.69 20.43
C ASP A 190 -9.37 4.51 19.46
N LEU A 191 -9.00 4.73 18.17
CA LEU A 191 -8.91 3.66 17.18
C LEU A 191 -7.82 2.65 17.56
N HIS A 192 -6.66 3.11 18.04
CA HIS A 192 -5.59 2.25 18.51
C HIS A 192 -6.05 1.37 19.69
N ALA A 193 -6.71 1.95 20.69
CA ALA A 193 -7.24 1.20 21.82
C ALA A 193 -8.29 0.15 21.40
N THR A 194 -9.00 0.40 20.31
CA THR A 194 -10.08 -0.47 19.82
C THR A 194 -9.57 -1.59 18.91
N TRP A 195 -8.60 -1.29 18.01
CA TRP A 195 -8.27 -2.14 16.88
C TRP A 195 -6.86 -2.74 16.91
N GLU A 196 -5.89 -2.15 17.64
CA GLU A 196 -4.53 -2.68 17.67
C GLU A 196 -4.48 -4.10 18.22
N GLY A 197 -3.83 -4.98 17.47
CA GLY A 197 -3.63 -6.36 17.85
C GLY A 197 -4.84 -7.30 17.67
N ARG A 198 -5.97 -6.81 17.16
CA ARG A 198 -7.15 -7.65 16.91
C ARG A 198 -6.86 -8.76 15.92
N ASP A 199 -7.68 -9.80 16.00
CA ASP A 199 -7.58 -11.03 15.20
C ASP A 199 -6.13 -11.56 15.14
N HIS A 200 -5.57 -11.83 16.34
CA HIS A 200 -4.21 -12.36 16.52
C HIS A 200 -3.09 -11.46 15.95
N GLY A 201 -3.29 -10.14 15.95
CA GLY A 201 -2.33 -9.16 15.44
C GLY A 201 -2.38 -8.99 13.91
N ARG A 202 -3.46 -9.46 13.27
CA ARG A 202 -3.70 -9.23 11.84
C ARG A 202 -4.18 -7.81 11.56
N ILE A 203 -4.95 -7.22 12.50
CA ILE A 203 -5.39 -5.83 12.44
C ILE A 203 -4.47 -4.99 13.33
N ARG A 204 -3.87 -3.97 12.75
CA ARG A 204 -2.93 -3.07 13.40
C ARG A 204 -3.13 -1.63 12.98
N LEU A 205 -2.47 -0.72 13.68
CA LEU A 205 -2.41 0.67 13.30
C LEU A 205 -1.00 1.10 12.88
N ALA A 206 -0.96 2.15 12.05
CA ALA A 206 0.22 2.96 11.80
C ALA A 206 -0.11 4.42 12.10
N MET A 207 0.88 5.21 12.52
CA MET A 207 0.75 6.65 12.67
C MET A 207 0.88 7.30 11.29
N SER A 208 0.01 8.28 10.99
CA SER A 208 0.02 8.92 9.67
C SER A 208 -0.24 10.42 9.73
N PRO A 209 0.74 11.25 10.15
CA PRO A 209 0.69 12.67 9.79
C PRO A 209 0.58 12.77 8.27
N HIS A 210 -0.38 13.57 7.75
CA HIS A 210 -0.72 13.51 6.34
C HIS A 210 0.47 13.90 5.42
N ALA A 211 1.02 15.10 5.60
CA ALA A 211 2.13 15.62 4.79
C ALA A 211 2.86 16.73 5.54
N THR A 212 4.05 17.10 5.06
CA THR A 212 4.89 18.13 5.72
C THR A 212 4.23 19.51 5.70
N ASP A 213 3.43 19.84 4.68
CA ASP A 213 2.75 21.13 4.52
C ASP A 213 1.38 21.22 5.20
N THR A 214 0.79 20.08 5.56
CA THR A 214 -0.51 20.00 6.24
C THR A 214 -0.41 19.73 7.74
N CYS A 215 0.77 19.42 8.24
CA CYS A 215 1.04 19.15 9.63
C CYS A 215 2.03 20.17 10.20
N GLY A 216 1.69 20.76 11.34
CA GLY A 216 2.57 21.67 12.06
C GLY A 216 3.72 20.93 12.77
N PRO A 217 4.77 21.67 13.17
CA PRO A 217 5.96 21.08 13.78
C PRO A 217 5.66 20.29 15.06
N ASP A 218 4.73 20.78 15.88
CA ASP A 218 4.40 20.14 17.15
C ASP A 218 3.61 18.84 16.95
N LEU A 219 2.66 18.83 16.00
CA LEU A 219 1.97 17.61 15.63
C LEU A 219 2.94 16.56 15.09
N LEU A 220 3.84 16.93 14.18
CA LEU A 220 4.84 16.02 13.61
C LEU A 220 5.73 15.39 14.69
N ARG A 221 6.21 16.19 15.66
CA ARG A 221 7.00 15.69 16.78
C ARG A 221 6.20 14.77 17.68
N THR A 222 4.99 15.20 18.09
CA THR A 222 4.14 14.46 19.02
C THR A 222 3.70 13.12 18.42
N ALA A 223 3.23 13.11 17.16
CA ALA A 223 2.83 11.91 16.45
C ALA A 223 4.01 10.92 16.31
N THR A 224 5.19 11.42 15.92
CA THR A 224 6.38 10.56 15.79
C THR A 224 6.82 10.00 17.13
N ALA A 225 6.83 10.82 18.20
CA ALA A 225 7.19 10.36 19.54
C ALA A 225 6.21 9.28 20.01
N ARG A 226 4.90 9.47 19.74
CA ARG A 226 3.88 8.49 20.09
C ARG A 226 3.99 7.19 19.29
N ALA A 227 4.30 7.28 17.98
CA ALA A 227 4.56 6.10 17.17
C ALA A 227 5.74 5.27 17.70
N ARG A 228 6.84 5.94 18.07
CA ARG A 228 8.02 5.31 18.66
C ARG A 228 7.75 4.69 20.03
N GLU A 229 6.99 5.37 20.87
CA GLU A 229 6.56 4.86 22.18
C GLU A 229 5.78 3.54 22.06
N LEU A 230 4.87 3.48 21.09
CA LEU A 230 4.01 2.34 20.85
C LEU A 230 4.63 1.26 19.96
N GLY A 231 5.76 1.54 19.32
CA GLY A 231 6.39 0.64 18.35
C GLY A 231 5.55 0.40 17.09
N VAL A 232 4.75 1.38 16.67
CA VAL A 232 3.94 1.31 15.44
C VAL A 232 4.67 2.02 14.29
N PRO A 233 4.47 1.60 13.01
CA PRO A 233 5.02 2.29 11.87
C PRO A 233 4.53 3.74 11.79
N ASN A 234 5.37 4.64 11.26
CA ASN A 234 5.03 6.04 11.01
C ASN A 234 5.15 6.34 9.51
N THR A 235 4.05 6.73 8.88
CA THR A 235 4.01 7.04 7.43
C THR A 235 3.58 8.47 7.18
N ILE A 236 4.17 9.12 6.18
CA ILE A 236 3.89 10.51 5.81
C ILE A 236 4.16 10.74 4.32
N HIS A 237 3.37 11.58 3.65
CA HIS A 237 3.69 12.07 2.32
C HIS A 237 4.82 13.10 2.41
N VAL A 238 5.83 12.98 1.55
CA VAL A 238 7.02 13.84 1.56
C VAL A 238 7.35 14.28 0.14
N ALA A 239 7.43 15.58 -0.07
CA ALA A 239 7.81 16.16 -1.35
C ALA A 239 7.03 15.55 -2.53
N GLN A 240 5.71 15.41 -2.35
CA GLN A 240 4.84 14.83 -3.37
C GLN A 240 4.51 15.81 -4.50
N SER A 241 4.80 17.11 -4.30
CA SER A 241 4.57 18.16 -5.27
C SER A 241 5.52 19.33 -5.11
N PRO A 242 5.80 20.09 -6.20
CA PRO A 242 6.56 21.34 -6.11
C PRO A 242 5.93 22.36 -5.16
N GLY A 243 4.58 22.33 -5.01
CA GLY A 243 3.85 23.21 -4.10
C GLY A 243 4.15 22.93 -2.63
N GLU A 244 4.26 21.65 -2.23
CA GLU A 244 4.68 21.26 -0.89
C GLU A 244 6.10 21.75 -0.60
N VAL A 245 7.05 21.50 -1.52
CA VAL A 245 8.45 21.93 -1.38
C VAL A 245 8.54 23.45 -1.24
N ALA A 246 7.83 24.21 -2.08
CA ALA A 246 7.80 25.66 -2.02
C ALA A 246 7.19 26.17 -0.69
N THR A 247 6.13 25.52 -0.21
CA THR A 247 5.46 25.85 1.05
C THR A 247 6.40 25.68 2.24
N ILE A 248 7.11 24.55 2.33
CA ILE A 248 8.03 24.25 3.43
C ILE A 248 9.26 25.17 3.38
N ARG A 249 9.78 25.45 2.18
CA ARG A 249 10.87 26.42 2.03
C ARG A 249 10.47 27.84 2.47
N ALA A 250 9.28 28.29 2.10
CA ALA A 250 8.78 29.61 2.49
C ALA A 250 8.53 29.74 4.00
N ARG A 251 8.05 28.66 4.66
CA ARG A 251 7.75 28.67 6.11
C ARG A 251 8.96 28.46 6.98
N HIS A 252 9.87 27.58 6.59
CA HIS A 252 10.91 27.05 7.47
C HIS A 252 12.33 27.20 6.89
N GLY A 253 12.49 27.70 5.67
CA GLY A 253 13.79 27.85 5.01
C GLY A 253 14.48 26.51 4.69
N ARG A 254 13.73 25.41 4.63
CA ARG A 254 14.20 24.04 4.49
C ARG A 254 13.44 23.30 3.38
N THR A 255 14.04 22.23 2.87
CA THR A 255 13.29 21.25 2.10
C THR A 255 12.41 20.38 3.02
N PRO A 256 11.41 19.63 2.51
CA PRO A 256 10.64 18.70 3.33
C PRO A 256 11.50 17.69 4.09
N ALA A 257 12.53 17.12 3.47
CA ALA A 257 13.43 16.17 4.13
C ALA A 257 14.28 16.85 5.24
N GLU A 258 14.89 18.01 4.96
CA GLU A 258 15.61 18.79 5.95
C GLU A 258 14.72 19.24 7.12
N TYR A 259 13.46 19.56 6.83
CA TYR A 259 12.48 19.94 7.85
C TYR A 259 12.16 18.78 8.77
N LEU A 260 11.89 17.57 8.22
CA LEU A 260 11.67 16.37 9.02
C LEU A 260 12.91 15.99 9.84
N ASP A 261 14.12 16.15 9.29
CA ASP A 261 15.37 15.91 10.02
C ASP A 261 15.54 16.89 11.19
N TRP A 262 15.31 18.18 10.94
CA TRP A 262 15.38 19.22 11.97
C TRP A 262 14.37 19.00 13.11
N LEU A 263 13.19 18.43 12.80
CA LEU A 263 12.18 18.06 13.79
C LEU A 263 12.52 16.78 14.57
N GLY A 264 13.51 16.00 14.14
CA GLY A 264 13.81 14.67 14.70
C GLY A 264 12.79 13.59 14.28
N VAL A 265 12.02 13.86 13.23
CA VAL A 265 11.03 12.94 12.67
C VAL A 265 11.67 11.94 11.71
N LEU A 266 12.68 12.40 10.93
CA LEU A 266 13.38 11.56 9.97
C LEU A 266 14.19 10.47 10.68
N GLY A 267 13.89 9.20 10.40
CA GLY A 267 14.54 8.08 11.05
C GLY A 267 14.20 6.74 10.39
N PRO A 268 14.75 5.62 10.90
CA PRO A 268 14.56 4.28 10.32
C PRO A 268 13.12 3.75 10.46
N ASP A 269 12.33 4.38 11.31
CA ASP A 269 10.92 4.11 11.57
C ASP A 269 9.99 4.87 10.62
N LEU A 270 10.54 5.79 9.79
CA LEU A 270 9.75 6.61 8.89
C LEU A 270 9.57 5.95 7.51
N LEU A 271 8.31 5.85 7.10
CA LEU A 271 7.87 5.45 5.77
C LEU A 271 7.47 6.72 5.00
N ALA A 272 8.37 7.21 4.15
CA ALA A 272 8.19 8.45 3.40
C ALA A 272 7.57 8.14 2.03
N ALA A 273 6.29 8.51 1.86
CA ALA A 273 5.59 8.27 0.60
C ALA A 273 6.01 9.30 -0.46
N HIS A 274 6.24 8.79 -1.66
CA HIS A 274 6.50 9.48 -2.91
C HIS A 274 7.91 10.03 -3.08
N CYS A 275 8.31 11.07 -2.37
CA CYS A 275 9.63 11.72 -2.45
C CYS A 275 10.02 12.17 -3.87
N VAL A 276 9.04 12.43 -4.75
CA VAL A 276 9.27 12.68 -6.19
C VAL A 276 9.91 14.03 -6.48
N ASP A 277 9.74 15.02 -5.62
CA ASP A 277 10.32 16.34 -5.72
C ASP A 277 11.48 16.54 -4.69
N CYS A 278 12.01 15.45 -4.11
CA CYS A 278 13.23 15.46 -3.33
C CYS A 278 14.46 15.68 -4.22
N SER A 279 15.38 16.54 -3.78
CA SER A 279 16.71 16.68 -4.40
C SER A 279 17.61 15.47 -4.09
N GLY A 280 18.72 15.33 -4.83
CA GLY A 280 19.71 14.30 -4.51
C GLY A 280 20.28 14.43 -3.08
N ASP A 281 20.44 15.65 -2.57
CA ASP A 281 20.90 15.91 -1.19
C ASP A 281 19.84 15.48 -0.16
N ASP A 282 18.54 15.69 -0.46
CA ASP A 282 17.44 15.20 0.36
C ASP A 282 17.46 13.68 0.45
N LEU A 283 17.57 13.00 -0.70
CA LEU A 283 17.60 11.53 -0.76
C LEU A 283 18.83 10.97 -0.02
N ALA A 284 19.99 11.61 -0.17
CA ALA A 284 21.19 11.23 0.56
C ALA A 284 21.02 11.44 2.08
N LEU A 285 20.34 12.50 2.51
CA LEU A 285 20.02 12.74 3.92
C LEU A 285 19.09 11.65 4.46
N MET A 286 18.01 11.36 3.74
CA MET A 286 17.06 10.32 4.11
C MET A 286 17.72 8.92 4.21
N ALA A 287 18.61 8.59 3.29
CA ALA A 287 19.38 7.36 3.31
C ALA A 287 20.28 7.25 4.56
N ARG A 288 21.00 8.33 4.91
CA ARG A 288 21.83 8.38 6.12
C ARG A 288 21.01 8.20 7.40
N ARG A 289 19.75 8.64 7.42
CA ARG A 289 18.82 8.49 8.56
C ARG A 289 18.10 7.13 8.56
N GLY A 290 18.22 6.34 7.48
CA GLY A 290 17.63 5.02 7.36
C GLY A 290 16.14 5.00 7.01
N ALA A 291 15.59 6.11 6.53
CA ALA A 291 14.19 6.20 6.13
C ALA A 291 13.89 5.27 4.94
N THR A 292 12.65 4.80 4.84
CA THR A 292 12.17 3.99 3.73
C THR A 292 11.30 4.84 2.80
N VAL A 293 11.54 4.76 1.48
CA VAL A 293 10.68 5.39 0.47
C VAL A 293 9.57 4.44 0.06
N LEU A 294 8.33 4.92 0.07
CA LEU A 294 7.17 4.24 -0.51
C LEU A 294 6.99 4.78 -1.94
N ASN A 295 7.41 4.00 -2.92
CA ASN A 295 7.38 4.38 -4.34
C ASN A 295 6.08 3.93 -5.00
N CYS A 296 5.35 4.87 -5.63
CA CYS A 296 4.10 4.62 -6.34
C CYS A 296 4.24 5.09 -7.80
N PRO A 297 4.88 4.31 -8.67
CA PRO A 297 5.32 4.80 -9.99
C PRO A 297 4.19 5.16 -10.93
N ARG A 298 3.07 4.41 -10.96
CA ARG A 298 1.98 4.63 -11.94
C ARG A 298 1.19 5.91 -11.70
N VAL A 299 0.91 6.21 -10.44
CA VAL A 299 0.12 7.40 -10.10
C VAL A 299 0.84 8.68 -10.53
N PHE A 300 2.16 8.72 -10.37
CA PHE A 300 2.96 9.87 -10.81
C PHE A 300 3.18 9.89 -12.33
N ALA A 301 3.40 8.73 -12.96
CA ALA A 301 3.52 8.63 -14.41
C ALA A 301 2.28 9.15 -15.13
N ARG A 302 1.07 8.86 -14.62
CA ARG A 302 -0.19 9.43 -15.12
C ARG A 302 -0.21 10.96 -15.10
N ALA A 303 0.42 11.56 -14.09
CA ALA A 303 0.53 13.02 -13.98
C ALA A 303 1.76 13.59 -14.74
N GLY A 304 2.43 12.80 -15.55
CA GLY A 304 3.62 13.21 -16.30
C GLY A 304 4.85 13.42 -15.42
N THR A 305 4.89 12.78 -14.24
CA THR A 305 6.01 12.86 -13.30
C THR A 305 6.71 11.52 -13.16
N VAL A 306 8.03 11.60 -12.99
CA VAL A 306 8.86 10.42 -12.82
C VAL A 306 9.04 10.10 -11.34
N ALA A 307 8.62 8.89 -10.92
CA ALA A 307 8.92 8.30 -9.63
C ALA A 307 9.74 7.01 -9.86
N SER A 308 11.06 7.15 -9.97
CA SER A 308 11.93 6.04 -10.37
C SER A 308 12.43 5.25 -9.17
N PHE A 309 12.05 3.98 -9.07
CA PHE A 309 12.54 3.04 -8.06
C PHE A 309 14.07 2.95 -8.07
N ALA A 310 14.69 2.83 -9.26
CA ALA A 310 16.15 2.75 -9.38
C ALA A 310 16.85 4.03 -8.92
N HIS A 311 16.23 5.20 -9.09
CA HIS A 311 16.79 6.45 -8.61
C HIS A 311 16.90 6.49 -7.09
N PHE A 312 15.85 6.08 -6.38
CA PHE A 312 15.88 6.00 -4.92
C PHE A 312 16.89 4.96 -4.42
N ARG A 313 16.92 3.78 -5.06
CA ARG A 313 17.90 2.73 -4.72
C ARG A 313 19.34 3.15 -4.95
N ALA A 314 19.62 3.94 -5.99
CA ALA A 314 20.96 4.48 -6.27
C ALA A 314 21.48 5.42 -5.18
N HIS A 315 20.59 6.06 -4.41
CA HIS A 315 20.95 6.85 -3.23
C HIS A 315 21.07 6.04 -1.94
N GLY A 316 20.95 4.68 -2.01
CA GLY A 316 21.07 3.80 -0.86
C GLY A 316 19.79 3.68 -0.01
N LEU A 317 18.66 4.18 -0.49
CA LEU A 317 17.38 4.11 0.21
C LEU A 317 16.76 2.72 0.11
N ARG A 318 16.26 2.20 1.24
CA ARG A 318 15.26 1.14 1.17
C ARG A 318 14.05 1.72 0.43
N THR A 319 13.63 1.04 -0.61
CA THR A 319 12.52 1.48 -1.45
C THR A 319 11.56 0.33 -1.61
N VAL A 320 10.32 0.52 -1.22
CA VAL A 320 9.23 -0.44 -1.37
C VAL A 320 8.20 0.13 -2.34
N ILE A 321 7.34 -0.74 -2.90
CA ILE A 321 6.37 -0.34 -3.91
C ILE A 321 4.97 -0.41 -3.32
N GLY A 322 4.19 0.65 -3.53
CA GLY A 322 2.78 0.75 -3.21
C GLY A 322 1.97 1.16 -4.43
N THR A 323 0.66 0.97 -4.36
CA THR A 323 -0.25 1.31 -5.46
C THR A 323 -0.70 2.76 -5.46
N ASP A 324 -0.63 3.43 -4.30
CA ASP A 324 -1.36 4.68 -4.10
C ASP A 324 -2.85 4.46 -4.42
N GLY A 325 -3.50 5.42 -5.05
CA GLY A 325 -4.85 5.25 -5.53
C GLY A 325 -4.97 4.82 -6.99
N TYR A 326 -6.18 4.91 -7.51
CA TYR A 326 -6.64 4.64 -8.88
C TYR A 326 -6.67 3.17 -9.30
N ASN A 327 -5.61 2.42 -9.13
CA ASN A 327 -5.55 1.03 -9.55
C ASN A 327 -4.77 0.21 -8.51
N LEU A 328 -5.48 -0.53 -7.71
CA LEU A 328 -4.95 -1.36 -6.61
C LEU A 328 -4.26 -2.64 -7.14
N ASP A 329 -3.57 -2.55 -8.27
CA ASP A 329 -2.88 -3.64 -8.96
C ASP A 329 -1.37 -3.56 -8.71
N LEU A 330 -0.92 -4.22 -7.65
CA LEU A 330 0.49 -4.20 -7.25
C LEU A 330 1.41 -4.86 -8.29
N LEU A 331 0.94 -5.88 -9.03
CA LEU A 331 1.72 -6.50 -10.10
C LEU A 331 1.96 -5.50 -11.24
N GLY A 332 0.94 -4.71 -11.59
CA GLY A 332 1.09 -3.64 -12.57
C GLY A 332 2.04 -2.53 -12.10
N GLU A 333 2.15 -2.27 -10.79
CA GLU A 333 3.15 -1.35 -10.25
C GLU A 333 4.59 -1.87 -10.42
N LEU A 334 4.82 -3.18 -10.25
CA LEU A 334 6.14 -3.79 -10.49
C LEU A 334 6.59 -3.57 -11.93
N GLN A 335 5.69 -3.78 -12.89
CA GLN A 335 5.99 -3.55 -14.32
C GLN A 335 6.29 -2.08 -14.60
N ALA A 336 5.49 -1.16 -14.07
CA ALA A 336 5.71 0.27 -14.23
C ALA A 336 7.03 0.72 -13.59
N ALA A 337 7.35 0.24 -12.39
CA ALA A 337 8.62 0.50 -11.73
C ALA A 337 9.81 0.04 -12.58
N ALA A 338 9.71 -1.16 -13.18
CA ALA A 338 10.74 -1.67 -14.10
C ALA A 338 10.93 -0.78 -15.32
N ILE A 339 9.83 -0.44 -16.01
CA ILE A 339 9.86 0.36 -17.25
C ILE A 339 10.42 1.75 -16.96
N ILE A 340 9.86 2.46 -15.98
CA ILE A 340 10.26 3.82 -15.62
C ILE A 340 11.73 3.84 -15.20
N SER A 341 12.15 2.93 -14.35
CA SER A 341 13.53 2.87 -13.85
C SER A 341 14.53 2.61 -14.95
N LYS A 342 14.28 1.62 -15.81
CA LYS A 342 15.18 1.29 -16.92
C LYS A 342 15.26 2.41 -17.95
N THR A 343 14.13 3.05 -18.25
CA THR A 343 14.08 4.17 -19.21
C THR A 343 14.82 5.39 -18.67
N THR A 344 14.58 5.76 -17.40
CA THR A 344 15.22 6.95 -16.81
C THR A 344 16.70 6.76 -16.52
N ALA A 345 17.11 5.55 -16.18
CA ALA A 345 18.53 5.23 -15.97
C ALA A 345 19.28 4.87 -17.28
N ALA A 346 18.58 4.81 -18.42
CA ALA A 346 19.12 4.30 -19.68
C ALA A 346 19.89 2.97 -19.50
N SER A 347 19.37 2.07 -18.66
CA SER A 347 20.03 0.82 -18.27
C SER A 347 19.04 -0.34 -18.15
N ALA A 348 19.36 -1.47 -18.76
CA ALA A 348 18.59 -2.71 -18.63
C ALA A 348 18.85 -3.46 -17.30
N THR A 349 19.89 -3.08 -16.55
CA THR A 349 20.38 -3.84 -15.38
C THR A 349 19.90 -3.31 -14.03
N VAL A 350 19.13 -2.22 -14.01
CA VAL A 350 18.49 -1.65 -12.80
C VAL A 350 17.05 -2.15 -12.67
N ALA A 351 16.50 -2.06 -11.48
CA ALA A 351 15.12 -2.50 -11.18
C ALA A 351 14.84 -3.89 -11.77
N THR A 352 15.66 -4.82 -11.38
CA THR A 352 15.57 -6.24 -11.80
C THR A 352 14.35 -6.91 -11.16
N ALA A 353 13.88 -8.01 -11.72
CA ALA A 353 12.73 -8.71 -11.18
C ALA A 353 12.93 -9.15 -9.70
N PRO A 354 14.08 -9.69 -9.28
CA PRO A 354 14.30 -9.96 -7.86
C PRO A 354 14.21 -8.73 -6.96
N GLU A 355 14.80 -7.59 -7.34
CA GLU A 355 14.73 -6.34 -6.55
C GLU A 355 13.29 -5.83 -6.40
N LEU A 356 12.50 -5.90 -7.47
CA LEU A 356 11.11 -5.45 -7.46
C LEU A 356 10.20 -6.38 -6.66
N ILE A 357 10.45 -7.69 -6.70
CA ILE A 357 9.72 -8.65 -5.88
C ILE A 357 10.07 -8.45 -4.40
N ASP A 358 11.34 -8.25 -4.06
CA ASP A 358 11.74 -7.92 -2.69
C ASP A 358 11.04 -6.65 -2.19
N ALA A 359 10.84 -5.65 -3.05
CA ALA A 359 10.19 -4.39 -2.70
C ALA A 359 8.71 -4.53 -2.31
N VAL A 360 8.04 -5.63 -2.65
CA VAL A 360 6.65 -5.93 -2.27
C VAL A 360 6.52 -7.18 -1.39
N THR A 361 7.66 -7.70 -0.92
CA THR A 361 7.71 -8.86 -0.02
C THR A 361 8.68 -8.58 1.14
N ARG A 362 9.92 -9.01 1.04
CA ARG A 362 10.93 -8.95 2.12
C ARG A 362 11.25 -7.53 2.57
N ASP A 363 11.54 -6.62 1.64
CA ASP A 363 11.89 -5.23 1.97
C ASP A 363 10.68 -4.49 2.57
N ALA A 364 9.46 -4.78 2.08
CA ALA A 364 8.23 -4.22 2.62
C ALA A 364 7.94 -4.76 4.04
N ALA A 365 8.13 -6.06 4.28
CA ALA A 365 8.01 -6.64 5.62
C ALA A 365 9.00 -6.02 6.61
N ALA A 366 10.26 -5.89 6.19
CA ALA A 366 11.31 -5.26 7.00
C ALA A 366 11.02 -3.78 7.30
N ALA A 367 10.37 -3.06 6.37
CA ALA A 367 10.01 -1.65 6.54
C ALA A 367 8.98 -1.43 7.67
N ILE A 368 8.17 -2.43 7.99
CA ILE A 368 7.20 -2.41 9.10
C ILE A 368 7.62 -3.27 10.28
N GLY A 369 8.90 -3.66 10.34
CA GLY A 369 9.46 -4.42 11.47
C GLY A 369 8.93 -5.85 11.59
N ARG A 370 8.52 -6.50 10.48
CA ARG A 370 7.97 -7.86 10.47
C ARG A 370 8.94 -8.84 9.80
N ASP A 371 9.64 -9.61 10.60
CA ASP A 371 10.57 -10.65 10.16
C ASP A 371 9.88 -11.99 9.82
N ASP A 372 8.63 -12.13 10.21
CA ASP A 372 7.79 -13.30 9.94
C ASP A 372 6.94 -13.17 8.67
N LEU A 373 7.02 -12.05 7.94
CA LEU A 373 6.35 -11.80 6.66
C LEU A 373 7.35 -11.71 5.50
N GLY A 374 6.85 -11.70 4.28
CA GLY A 374 7.63 -11.43 3.07
C GLY A 374 8.55 -12.55 2.62
N THR A 375 8.48 -13.72 3.22
CA THR A 375 9.25 -14.92 2.83
C THR A 375 8.44 -16.19 3.07
N LEU A 376 8.59 -17.19 2.20
CA LEU A 376 8.08 -18.54 2.45
C LEU A 376 9.20 -19.35 3.07
N ARG A 377 9.15 -19.55 4.39
CA ARG A 377 10.07 -20.39 5.15
C ARG A 377 9.37 -20.99 6.36
N PRO A 378 9.83 -22.12 6.88
CA PRO A 378 9.29 -22.67 8.13
C PRO A 378 9.31 -21.64 9.26
N GLY A 379 8.23 -21.55 10.02
CA GLY A 379 8.01 -20.58 11.09
C GLY A 379 7.48 -19.21 10.66
N ALA A 380 7.55 -18.85 9.38
CA ALA A 380 6.95 -17.62 8.87
C ALA A 380 5.41 -17.66 8.93
N ALA A 381 4.79 -16.50 8.94
CA ALA A 381 3.34 -16.40 8.80
C ALA A 381 2.88 -17.01 7.47
N ALA A 382 1.78 -17.71 7.49
CA ALA A 382 1.23 -18.34 6.30
C ALA A 382 0.41 -17.31 5.48
N ASP A 383 1.11 -16.26 5.00
CA ASP A 383 0.63 -15.30 4.02
C ASP A 383 1.21 -15.70 2.65
N ILE A 384 0.36 -16.16 1.75
CA ILE A 384 0.76 -16.75 0.46
C ILE A 384 -0.09 -16.16 -0.66
N THR A 385 0.57 -15.77 -1.75
CA THR A 385 -0.07 -15.44 -3.03
C THR A 385 0.37 -16.46 -4.08
N ALA A 386 -0.58 -17.06 -4.79
CA ALA A 386 -0.29 -17.95 -5.91
C ALA A 386 -0.73 -17.32 -7.23
N ILE A 387 0.16 -17.32 -8.21
CA ILE A 387 -0.11 -16.88 -9.58
C ILE A 387 -0.37 -18.13 -10.45
N ASP A 388 -1.47 -18.13 -11.18
CA ASP A 388 -1.74 -19.14 -12.22
C ASP A 388 -0.83 -18.88 -13.42
N ILE A 389 0.21 -19.68 -13.54
CA ILE A 389 1.17 -19.57 -14.64
C ILE A 389 0.78 -20.44 -15.85
N GLY A 390 -0.39 -21.07 -15.85
CA GLY A 390 -0.92 -21.84 -16.98
C GLY A 390 -1.50 -20.99 -18.10
N HIS A 391 -1.70 -19.71 -17.88
CA HIS A 391 -2.25 -18.78 -18.89
C HIS A 391 -1.35 -18.63 -20.10
N PRO A 392 -1.89 -18.56 -21.35
CA PRO A 392 -1.08 -18.50 -22.58
C PRO A 392 -0.06 -17.37 -22.63
N HIS A 393 -0.38 -16.20 -22.07
CA HIS A 393 0.52 -15.04 -22.07
C HIS A 393 1.72 -15.20 -21.12
N LEU A 394 1.68 -16.18 -20.19
CA LEU A 394 2.78 -16.54 -19.30
C LEU A 394 3.63 -17.70 -19.84
N GLN A 395 3.29 -18.25 -20.99
CA GLN A 395 3.97 -19.40 -21.58
C GLN A 395 4.73 -19.02 -22.86
N PRO A 396 5.90 -19.65 -23.15
CA PRO A 396 6.63 -20.60 -22.30
C PRO A 396 7.35 -19.94 -21.13
N LEU A 397 7.30 -20.57 -19.96
CA LEU A 397 7.89 -20.04 -18.74
C LEU A 397 9.31 -20.56 -18.50
N PHE A 398 10.32 -19.70 -18.59
CA PHE A 398 11.71 -20.05 -18.35
C PHE A 398 12.23 -19.52 -17.01
N GLU A 399 11.81 -18.32 -16.59
CA GLU A 399 12.22 -17.68 -15.34
C GLU A 399 10.97 -17.02 -14.70
N PRO A 400 10.42 -17.61 -13.64
CA PRO A 400 9.11 -17.21 -13.10
C PRO A 400 9.11 -15.80 -12.50
N ARG A 401 10.22 -15.32 -11.91
CA ARG A 401 10.30 -13.97 -11.36
C ARG A 401 10.22 -12.90 -12.45
N ARG A 402 10.87 -13.14 -13.60
CA ARG A 402 10.76 -12.22 -14.75
C ARG A 402 9.37 -12.25 -15.35
N ALA A 403 8.77 -13.43 -15.48
CA ALA A 403 7.39 -13.53 -15.95
C ALA A 403 6.42 -12.82 -15.02
N LEU A 404 6.60 -12.91 -13.70
CA LEU A 404 5.79 -12.19 -12.72
C LEU A 404 5.81 -10.68 -12.96
N VAL A 405 7.00 -10.09 -13.16
CA VAL A 405 7.14 -8.64 -13.31
C VAL A 405 6.72 -8.15 -14.70
N TRP A 406 7.00 -8.93 -15.75
CA TRP A 406 6.83 -8.44 -17.12
C TRP A 406 5.51 -8.86 -17.77
N LEU A 407 4.92 -9.97 -17.34
CA LEU A 407 3.80 -10.60 -18.04
C LEU A 407 2.56 -10.79 -17.16
N ALA A 408 2.74 -11.06 -15.84
CA ALA A 408 1.62 -11.31 -14.96
C ALA A 408 0.84 -10.04 -14.64
N ASN A 409 -0.43 -10.21 -14.36
CA ASN A 409 -1.35 -9.17 -13.95
C ASN A 409 -2.30 -9.70 -12.85
N ARG A 410 -3.10 -8.83 -12.26
CA ARG A 410 -3.99 -9.21 -11.16
C ARG A 410 -5.02 -10.31 -11.48
N ALA A 411 -5.36 -10.51 -12.76
CA ALA A 411 -6.27 -11.58 -13.15
C ALA A 411 -5.63 -12.98 -13.09
N ASP A 412 -4.29 -13.04 -13.00
CA ASP A 412 -3.54 -14.28 -12.86
C ASP A 412 -3.41 -14.73 -11.39
N VAL A 413 -3.89 -13.93 -10.44
CA VAL A 413 -3.94 -14.31 -9.02
C VAL A 413 -4.97 -15.41 -8.81
N ASP A 414 -4.50 -16.60 -8.47
CA ASP A 414 -5.33 -17.79 -8.27
C ASP A 414 -5.67 -18.02 -6.79
N VAL A 415 -4.66 -17.90 -5.90
CA VAL A 415 -4.84 -18.15 -4.47
C VAL A 415 -4.31 -16.98 -3.66
N VAL A 416 -5.05 -16.58 -2.63
CA VAL A 416 -4.55 -15.71 -1.57
C VAL A 416 -4.88 -16.35 -0.22
N MET A 417 -3.85 -16.54 0.58
CA MET A 417 -3.93 -17.01 1.95
C MET A 417 -3.37 -15.94 2.87
N VAL A 418 -4.06 -15.64 3.95
CA VAL A 418 -3.61 -14.69 4.97
C VAL A 418 -3.73 -15.35 6.33
N ASP A 419 -2.64 -15.35 7.08
CA ASP A 419 -2.59 -15.92 8.42
C ASP A 419 -3.11 -17.38 8.47
N GLY A 420 -2.75 -18.16 7.43
CA GLY A 420 -3.16 -19.55 7.26
C GLY A 420 -4.59 -19.77 6.80
N ARG A 421 -5.37 -18.71 6.58
CA ARG A 421 -6.75 -18.78 6.08
C ARG A 421 -6.75 -18.63 4.56
N LEU A 422 -7.31 -19.61 3.87
CA LEU A 422 -7.56 -19.53 2.43
C LEU A 422 -8.71 -18.56 2.18
N LEU A 423 -8.43 -17.42 1.57
CA LEU A 423 -9.40 -16.35 1.34
C LEU A 423 -9.85 -16.28 -0.12
N VAL A 424 -8.92 -16.48 -1.05
CA VAL A 424 -9.18 -16.47 -2.50
C VAL A 424 -8.72 -17.79 -3.07
N GLU A 425 -9.56 -18.41 -3.92
CA GLU A 425 -9.25 -19.59 -4.72
C GLU A 425 -9.93 -19.48 -6.09
N GLY A 426 -9.20 -19.81 -7.16
CA GLY A 426 -9.68 -19.64 -8.53
C GLY A 426 -9.98 -18.18 -8.85
N GLY A 427 -9.24 -17.21 -8.22
CA GLY A 427 -9.48 -15.78 -8.38
C GLY A 427 -10.78 -15.27 -7.74
N ARG A 428 -11.45 -16.05 -6.89
CA ARG A 428 -12.70 -15.69 -6.22
C ARG A 428 -12.55 -15.70 -4.71
N HIS A 429 -13.09 -14.69 -4.06
CA HIS A 429 -13.14 -14.62 -2.59
C HIS A 429 -14.15 -15.64 -2.05
N LEU A 430 -13.70 -16.53 -1.13
CA LEU A 430 -14.50 -17.68 -0.70
C LEU A 430 -15.66 -17.33 0.24
N PHE A 431 -15.61 -16.19 0.92
CA PHE A 431 -16.53 -15.81 1.99
C PHE A 431 -17.31 -14.52 1.69
N ALA A 432 -17.19 -13.98 0.46
CA ALA A 432 -17.83 -12.73 0.08
C ALA A 432 -18.70 -12.90 -1.17
N ASP A 433 -19.86 -12.27 -1.17
CA ASP A 433 -20.64 -12.07 -2.40
C ASP A 433 -20.06 -10.89 -3.18
N GLU A 434 -19.15 -11.22 -4.11
CA GLU A 434 -18.43 -10.22 -4.91
C GLU A 434 -19.38 -9.34 -5.73
N ALA A 435 -20.49 -9.90 -6.24
CA ALA A 435 -21.45 -9.17 -7.05
C ALA A 435 -22.21 -8.14 -6.19
N ALA A 436 -22.67 -8.56 -5.01
CA ALA A 436 -23.35 -7.67 -4.06
C ALA A 436 -22.42 -6.56 -3.56
N ILE A 437 -21.17 -6.89 -3.19
CA ILE A 437 -20.16 -5.91 -2.76
C ILE A 437 -19.90 -4.89 -3.87
N THR A 438 -19.71 -5.36 -5.10
CA THR A 438 -19.44 -4.48 -6.25
C THR A 438 -20.61 -3.53 -6.52
N ALA A 439 -21.84 -4.06 -6.53
CA ALA A 439 -23.04 -3.25 -6.77
C ALA A 439 -23.25 -2.20 -5.67
N ALA A 440 -23.14 -2.60 -4.40
CA ALA A 440 -23.33 -1.68 -3.27
C ALA A 440 -22.25 -0.58 -3.22
N GLY A 441 -20.98 -0.94 -3.40
CA GLY A 441 -19.88 0.02 -3.44
C GLY A 441 -20.00 0.99 -4.63
N ALA A 442 -20.33 0.49 -5.82
CA ALA A 442 -20.55 1.33 -6.99
C ALA A 442 -21.73 2.30 -6.80
N ALA A 443 -22.83 1.84 -6.20
CA ALA A 443 -23.98 2.71 -5.90
C ALA A 443 -23.63 3.82 -4.90
N ALA A 444 -22.87 3.50 -3.84
CA ALA A 444 -22.41 4.50 -2.88
C ALA A 444 -21.50 5.55 -3.55
N ILE A 445 -20.51 5.10 -4.33
CA ILE A 445 -19.60 5.99 -5.06
C ILE A 445 -20.36 6.87 -6.06
N GLY A 446 -21.36 6.31 -6.73
CA GLY A 446 -22.23 7.04 -7.68
C GLY A 446 -22.89 8.28 -7.08
N LYS A 447 -23.16 8.32 -5.77
CA LYS A 447 -23.69 9.50 -5.08
C LYS A 447 -22.74 10.69 -5.11
N ILE A 448 -21.44 10.44 -4.93
CA ILE A 448 -20.41 11.49 -5.02
C ILE A 448 -20.33 12.03 -6.44
N TRP A 449 -20.36 11.14 -7.43
CA TRP A 449 -20.29 11.51 -8.84
C TRP A 449 -21.52 12.29 -9.33
N ALA A 450 -22.66 12.14 -8.65
CA ALA A 450 -23.87 12.92 -8.92
C ALA A 450 -23.80 14.36 -8.39
N LEU A 451 -22.82 14.70 -7.55
CA LEU A 451 -22.66 16.05 -7.01
C LEU A 451 -22.21 17.03 -8.12
N PRO A 452 -22.81 18.23 -8.19
CA PRO A 452 -22.42 19.25 -9.17
C PRO A 452 -20.92 19.61 -9.09
N GLU A 453 -20.37 19.71 -7.88
CA GLU A 453 -18.95 19.99 -7.67
C GLU A 453 -18.04 18.90 -8.19
N ALA A 454 -18.45 17.62 -8.11
CA ALA A 454 -17.70 16.52 -8.68
C ALA A 454 -17.71 16.60 -10.22
N GLN A 455 -18.87 16.83 -10.81
CA GLN A 455 -19.00 16.98 -12.26
C GLN A 455 -18.23 18.21 -12.77
N ALA A 456 -18.29 19.33 -12.07
CA ALA A 456 -17.55 20.54 -12.43
C ALA A 456 -16.02 20.36 -12.34
N ALA A 457 -15.52 19.58 -11.39
CA ALA A 457 -14.10 19.32 -11.23
C ALA A 457 -13.49 18.56 -12.44
N PHE A 458 -14.32 17.88 -13.23
CA PHE A 458 -13.93 17.02 -14.34
C PHE A 458 -14.45 17.45 -15.72
N ALA A 459 -15.23 18.53 -15.77
CA ALA A 459 -15.80 19.06 -17.02
C ALA A 459 -14.84 20.00 -17.80
N GLY A 460 -13.60 20.19 -17.30
CA GLY A 460 -12.63 21.17 -17.83
C GLY A 460 -11.49 20.56 -18.62
#